data_a65de04786449d6d370f193a62bb6025
#
_entry.id   a65de04786449d6d370f193a62bb6025
#
_cell.length_a   1.000
_cell.length_b   1.000
_cell.length_c   1.000
_cell.angle_alpha   90.00
_cell.angle_beta   90.00
_cell.angle_gamma   90.00
#
_symmetry.space_group_name_H-M   'P 1'
#
loop_
_entity.id
_entity.type
_entity.pdbx_description
1 polymer ?
#
loop_
_entity_poly.entity_id
_entity_poly.type
_entity_poly.pdbx_seq_one_letter_code
_entity_poly.pdbx_strand_id
1 'polypeptide(L)'
;VLFVGRAVEEAFCRMLQESPALLAPSASSDTLSNIPLDDNGVPSRDSDMPWPADRLLALPTEMWPVDLEGLRSWAQQRLQAHLPLALKAMKEEWEKDERKAGDWSSVDPARCMEMCLKGLEMHLAEVQRCFDANGGPGLEQWRKGVRPHWPAPDGRRYEMSLRHPLAQDGPLVWVEAWEISRPWFVDPHAGKFAMNAIHPDHWFQGEYDMVYRWDGRINIVDLKASVGAGDRSGNYVEQLRMYAMLWWVTHERKEQVDALQIWYLGADVIKEIQVPTVPEMEAMETKLESLWKEIKSEQPTIDDCPPEPLPMRGFSPGGVPTKAPEESRCSRCDWKAVCPGGDGPESLPDGGSIRLPGSTASYDLTPINALQPRMTLIADVFSVMGGGDGRRPKIKIEQDGHFASLQLLVDRHQDGEPAWPADLAKGDRVRLEGVVPSANYKGELQLKVDPHAIVIYAGEDEHVETTLLDFRARWNVTGRLVYRFEKKGVGRNGKSWHRKGMMLMDAHGSMKVEGWAADWGAQYDLAEVGDTIVAANLSLDAWAIDVKGQINRNSKVQITERVERTD
;
A
#
# COMPACT_ATOMS: atom_id res chain seq x y z
N VAL A 1 -0.89 16.54 14.73
CA VAL A 1 -2.03 16.62 13.78
C VAL A 1 -2.09 15.38 12.93
N LEU A 2 -1.00 14.95 12.24
CA LEU A 2 -0.98 13.77 11.37
C LEU A 2 -1.42 12.48 12.09
N PHE A 3 -0.80 12.14 13.21
CA PHE A 3 -1.12 10.92 13.97
C PHE A 3 -2.56 10.91 14.50
N VAL A 4 -3.11 12.07 14.86
CA VAL A 4 -4.53 12.18 15.27
C VAL A 4 -5.45 11.91 14.09
N GLY A 5 -5.14 12.45 12.92
CA GLY A 5 -5.91 12.19 11.69
C GLY A 5 -5.96 10.70 11.39
N ARG A 6 -4.80 10.05 11.36
CA ARG A 6 -4.67 8.60 11.14
C ARG A 6 -5.42 7.77 12.17
N ALA A 7 -5.39 8.15 13.46
CA ALA A 7 -6.13 7.41 14.49
C ALA A 7 -7.65 7.50 14.31
N VAL A 8 -8.17 8.67 13.97
CA VAL A 8 -9.60 8.90 13.69
C VAL A 8 -10.04 8.10 12.48
N GLU A 9 -9.28 8.22 11.39
CA GLU A 9 -9.53 7.50 10.15
C GLU A 9 -9.49 5.98 10.35
N GLU A 10 -8.45 5.44 11.01
CA GLU A 10 -8.35 4.02 11.31
C GLU A 10 -9.53 3.51 12.12
N ALA A 11 -9.91 4.21 13.19
CA ALA A 11 -11.04 3.80 14.02
C ALA A 11 -12.35 3.80 13.23
N PHE A 12 -12.57 4.82 12.42
CA PHE A 12 -13.77 4.96 11.58
C PHE A 12 -13.82 3.89 10.48
N CYS A 13 -12.73 3.70 9.77
CA CYS A 13 -12.63 2.68 8.71
C CYS A 13 -12.80 1.25 9.25
N ARG A 14 -12.24 0.94 10.42
CA ARG A 14 -12.45 -0.37 11.07
C ARG A 14 -13.90 -0.62 11.41
N MET A 15 -14.62 0.36 11.96
CA MET A 15 -16.04 0.26 12.22
C MET A 15 -16.84 -0.01 10.94
N LEU A 16 -16.52 0.67 9.83
CA LEU A 16 -17.17 0.45 8.53
C LEU A 16 -16.93 -0.95 7.94
N GLN A 17 -15.86 -1.63 8.33
CA GLN A 17 -15.60 -3.01 7.91
C GLN A 17 -16.41 -4.05 8.67
N GLU A 18 -17.01 -3.69 9.80
CA GLU A 18 -17.77 -4.60 10.63
C GLU A 18 -19.25 -4.66 10.24
N SER A 19 -19.89 -5.75 10.63
CA SER A 19 -21.32 -6.00 10.42
C SER A 19 -22.08 -5.97 11.75
N PRO A 20 -23.23 -5.31 11.81
CA PRO A 20 -24.07 -5.32 13.01
C PRO A 20 -24.77 -6.66 13.27
N ALA A 21 -24.74 -7.58 12.30
CA ALA A 21 -25.52 -8.82 12.35
C ALA A 21 -24.72 -10.09 12.04
N LEU A 22 -23.43 -9.97 11.71
CA LEU A 22 -22.55 -11.13 11.56
C LEU A 22 -21.78 -11.35 12.86
N LEU A 23 -21.76 -12.60 13.30
CA LEU A 23 -20.87 -13.00 14.39
C LEU A 23 -19.44 -12.88 13.91
N ALA A 24 -18.65 -12.06 14.60
CA ALA A 24 -17.21 -12.22 14.53
C ALA A 24 -16.86 -13.62 15.06
N PRO A 25 -16.12 -14.44 14.30
CA PRO A 25 -15.66 -15.73 14.79
C PRO A 25 -14.90 -15.51 16.10
N SER A 26 -15.37 -16.09 17.21
CA SER A 26 -14.61 -16.07 18.46
C SER A 26 -13.61 -17.20 18.44
N ALA A 27 -12.41 -16.97 18.96
CA ALA A 27 -11.36 -17.97 19.10
C ALA A 27 -11.79 -19.20 19.93
N SER A 28 -12.93 -19.14 20.61
CA SER A 28 -13.48 -20.21 21.46
C SER A 28 -14.56 -21.06 20.77
N SER A 29 -14.91 -20.78 19.52
CA SER A 29 -15.91 -21.55 18.77
C SER A 29 -15.24 -22.66 17.96
N ASP A 30 -15.49 -23.92 18.32
CA ASP A 30 -14.96 -25.09 17.62
C ASP A 30 -15.34 -25.13 16.13
N THR A 31 -16.44 -24.53 15.76
CA THR A 31 -16.93 -24.42 14.37
C THR A 31 -16.15 -23.39 13.54
N LEU A 32 -15.46 -22.47 14.19
CA LEU A 32 -14.72 -21.37 13.56
C LEU A 32 -13.22 -21.44 13.86
N SER A 33 -12.77 -22.47 14.57
CA SER A 33 -11.38 -22.66 15.03
C SER A 33 -10.33 -22.70 13.93
N ASN A 34 -10.75 -22.89 12.68
CA ASN A 34 -9.84 -22.97 11.53
C ASN A 34 -9.70 -21.63 10.76
N ILE A 35 -10.41 -20.57 11.18
CA ILE A 35 -10.26 -19.25 10.58
C ILE A 35 -9.28 -18.46 11.43
N PRO A 36 -8.08 -18.12 10.92
CA PRO A 36 -7.16 -17.27 11.65
C PRO A 36 -7.84 -15.93 11.94
N LEU A 37 -7.87 -15.54 13.20
CA LEU A 37 -8.36 -14.23 13.63
C LEU A 37 -7.17 -13.31 13.86
N ASP A 38 -7.33 -12.02 13.56
CA ASP A 38 -6.38 -11.01 13.99
C ASP A 38 -6.55 -10.73 15.50
N ASP A 39 -5.70 -9.87 16.05
CA ASP A 39 -5.70 -9.52 17.49
C ASP A 39 -7.02 -8.87 17.95
N ASN A 40 -7.90 -8.48 17.04
CA ASN A 40 -9.22 -7.90 17.32
C ASN A 40 -10.37 -8.91 17.14
N GLY A 41 -10.05 -10.19 16.90
CA GLY A 41 -11.05 -11.23 16.67
C GLY A 41 -11.71 -11.17 15.29
N VAL A 42 -11.15 -10.41 14.36
CA VAL A 42 -11.59 -10.35 12.97
C VAL A 42 -10.81 -11.42 12.19
N PRO A 43 -11.45 -12.15 11.28
CA PRO A 43 -10.75 -13.14 10.49
C PRO A 43 -9.54 -12.57 9.78
N SER A 44 -8.43 -13.25 9.99
CA SER A 44 -7.13 -12.80 9.49
C SER A 44 -7.11 -12.72 7.98
N ARG A 45 -6.63 -11.60 7.48
CA ARG A 45 -6.46 -11.28 6.05
C ARG A 45 -5.41 -12.15 5.34
N ASP A 46 -4.56 -12.86 6.08
CA ASP A 46 -3.50 -13.69 5.48
C ASP A 46 -3.95 -15.13 5.20
N SER A 47 -5.21 -15.47 5.45
CA SER A 47 -5.72 -16.72 4.90
C SER A 47 -5.99 -16.47 3.42
N ASP A 48 -5.21 -17.13 2.54
CA ASP A 48 -5.51 -17.29 1.12
C ASP A 48 -6.84 -18.02 0.88
N MET A 49 -7.57 -18.29 1.94
CA MET A 49 -8.89 -18.89 1.90
C MET A 49 -9.92 -17.81 1.69
N PRO A 50 -10.66 -17.85 0.58
CA PRO A 50 -11.86 -17.06 0.47
C PRO A 50 -12.73 -17.39 1.69
N TRP A 51 -13.37 -16.38 2.27
CA TRP A 51 -14.38 -16.59 3.30
C TRP A 51 -15.44 -17.47 2.69
N PRO A 52 -15.54 -18.75 3.11
CA PRO A 52 -16.65 -19.53 2.63
C PRO A 52 -17.90 -18.90 3.21
N ALA A 53 -18.85 -18.59 2.34
CA ALA A 53 -20.15 -18.04 2.74
C ALA A 53 -20.84 -18.89 3.81
N ASP A 54 -20.59 -20.19 3.82
CA ASP A 54 -21.06 -21.17 4.79
C ASP A 54 -20.47 -20.99 6.20
N ARG A 55 -19.45 -20.13 6.36
CA ARG A 55 -18.81 -19.85 7.65
C ARG A 55 -19.16 -18.48 8.24
N LEU A 56 -19.88 -17.62 7.51
CA LEU A 56 -20.41 -16.39 8.06
C LEU A 56 -21.68 -16.72 8.85
N LEU A 57 -21.60 -16.65 10.17
CA LEU A 57 -22.75 -16.89 11.04
C LEU A 57 -23.48 -15.59 11.30
N ALA A 58 -24.74 -15.54 10.90
CA ALA A 58 -25.64 -14.45 11.26
C ALA A 58 -26.05 -14.55 12.72
N LEU A 59 -26.15 -13.41 13.39
CA LEU A 59 -26.87 -13.30 14.66
C LEU A 59 -28.33 -13.67 14.44
N PRO A 60 -29.06 -14.17 15.47
CA PRO A 60 -30.49 -14.30 15.43
C PRO A 60 -31.16 -12.95 15.07
N THR A 61 -32.19 -13.00 14.23
CA THR A 61 -32.84 -11.78 13.69
C THR A 61 -33.40 -10.87 14.78
N GLU A 62 -33.74 -11.42 15.92
CA GLU A 62 -34.22 -10.69 17.10
C GLU A 62 -33.15 -9.78 17.72
N MET A 63 -31.89 -10.02 17.40
CA MET A 63 -30.74 -9.23 17.86
C MET A 63 -30.31 -8.16 16.85
N TRP A 64 -30.94 -8.13 15.67
CA TRP A 64 -30.56 -7.19 14.63
C TRP A 64 -31.07 -5.78 14.95
N PRO A 65 -30.30 -4.73 14.62
CA PRO A 65 -30.82 -3.37 14.61
C PRO A 65 -32.06 -3.26 13.72
N VAL A 66 -33.16 -2.76 14.28
CA VAL A 66 -34.44 -2.70 13.60
C VAL A 66 -34.71 -1.36 12.92
N ASP A 67 -33.85 -0.37 13.18
CA ASP A 67 -33.94 0.98 12.64
C ASP A 67 -32.57 1.66 12.57
N LEU A 68 -32.55 2.87 12.05
CA LEU A 68 -31.32 3.66 11.90
C LEU A 68 -30.67 4.00 13.26
N GLU A 69 -31.50 4.19 14.31
CA GLU A 69 -31.02 4.47 15.66
C GLU A 69 -30.31 3.26 16.28
N GLY A 70 -30.83 2.07 16.03
CA GLY A 70 -30.19 0.82 16.43
C GLY A 70 -28.83 0.63 15.74
N LEU A 71 -28.73 0.95 14.45
CA LEU A 71 -27.45 0.95 13.71
C LEU A 71 -26.49 2.00 14.27
N ARG A 72 -26.98 3.21 14.54
CA ARG A 72 -26.19 4.27 15.17
C ARG A 72 -25.61 3.83 16.50
N SER A 73 -26.46 3.28 17.38
CA SER A 73 -26.06 2.82 18.69
C SER A 73 -24.99 1.72 18.62
N TRP A 74 -25.18 0.77 17.72
CA TRP A 74 -24.19 -0.29 17.49
C TRP A 74 -22.86 0.29 16.98
N ALA A 75 -22.88 1.15 15.95
CA ALA A 75 -21.67 1.73 15.37
C ALA A 75 -20.91 2.61 16.37
N GLN A 76 -21.63 3.36 17.22
CA GLN A 76 -21.00 4.14 18.30
C GLN A 76 -20.26 3.25 19.30
N GLN A 77 -20.82 2.09 19.66
CA GLN A 77 -20.12 1.12 20.53
C GLN A 77 -18.85 0.59 19.85
N ARG A 78 -18.88 0.36 18.53
CA ARG A 78 -17.69 -0.08 17.78
C ARG A 78 -16.62 1.01 17.76
N LEU A 79 -16.98 2.27 17.51
CA LEU A 79 -16.06 3.40 17.57
C LEU A 79 -15.44 3.57 18.97
N GLN A 80 -16.23 3.38 20.04
CA GLN A 80 -15.74 3.40 21.43
C GLN A 80 -14.72 2.28 21.69
N ALA A 81 -14.83 1.16 21.00
CA ALA A 81 -13.85 0.06 21.09
C ALA A 81 -12.59 0.33 20.27
N HIS A 82 -12.73 0.85 19.05
CA HIS A 82 -11.60 1.00 18.12
C HIS A 82 -10.73 2.23 18.39
N LEU A 83 -11.34 3.39 18.70
CA LEU A 83 -10.58 4.63 18.83
C LEU A 83 -9.48 4.60 19.91
N PRO A 84 -9.69 4.03 21.10
CA PRO A 84 -8.62 3.92 22.10
C PRO A 84 -7.44 3.06 21.61
N LEU A 85 -7.72 2.01 20.83
CA LEU A 85 -6.70 1.13 20.27
C LEU A 85 -5.90 1.86 19.19
N ALA A 86 -6.59 2.57 18.29
CA ALA A 86 -5.94 3.38 17.26
C ALA A 86 -5.08 4.50 17.85
N LEU A 87 -5.59 5.23 18.85
CA LEU A 87 -4.82 6.26 19.55
C LEU A 87 -3.59 5.70 20.26
N LYS A 88 -3.71 4.51 20.87
CA LYS A 88 -2.58 3.83 21.51
C LYS A 88 -1.51 3.47 20.48
N ALA A 89 -1.91 2.86 19.35
CA ALA A 89 -0.99 2.48 18.28
C ALA A 89 -0.27 3.70 17.70
N MET A 90 -1.00 4.79 17.44
CA MET A 90 -0.41 6.04 16.94
C MET A 90 0.51 6.70 17.97
N LYS A 91 0.20 6.60 19.26
CA LYS A 91 1.08 7.08 20.32
C LYS A 91 2.41 6.32 20.34
N GLU A 92 2.35 4.99 20.26
CA GLU A 92 3.54 4.14 20.21
C GLU A 92 4.40 4.42 18.97
N GLU A 93 3.79 4.72 17.84
CA GLU A 93 4.48 5.14 16.62
C GLU A 93 5.12 6.52 16.81
N TRP A 94 4.35 7.49 17.34
CA TRP A 94 4.85 8.84 17.65
C TRP A 94 6.02 8.82 18.64
N GLU A 95 5.98 7.97 19.66
CA GLU A 95 7.07 7.85 20.65
C GLU A 95 8.38 7.36 20.00
N LYS A 96 8.29 6.56 18.95
CA LYS A 96 9.44 6.04 18.19
C LYS A 96 9.97 7.01 17.11
N ASP A 97 9.20 8.03 16.76
CA ASP A 97 9.61 9.01 15.77
C ASP A 97 10.59 10.02 16.40
N GLU A 98 11.85 9.94 16.02
CA GLU A 98 12.91 10.86 16.49
C GLU A 98 12.66 12.30 16.06
N ARG A 99 11.90 12.52 14.98
CA ARG A 99 11.55 13.83 14.43
C ARG A 99 10.26 14.39 15.01
N LYS A 100 9.65 13.71 15.96
CA LYS A 100 8.39 14.10 16.57
C LYS A 100 8.40 15.54 17.03
N ALA A 101 7.36 16.28 16.64
CA ALA A 101 7.13 17.64 17.09
C ALA A 101 5.85 17.70 17.93
N GLY A 102 5.84 18.55 18.93
CA GLY A 102 4.69 18.74 19.81
C GLY A 102 4.70 17.80 21.02
N ASP A 103 3.58 17.79 21.72
CA ASP A 103 3.38 16.98 22.90
C ASP A 103 2.10 16.14 22.71
N TRP A 104 2.21 14.83 22.95
CA TRP A 104 1.07 13.93 22.89
C TRP A 104 -0.03 14.28 23.89
N SER A 105 0.32 14.92 25.01
CA SER A 105 -0.67 15.39 25.99
C SER A 105 -1.69 16.37 25.43
N SER A 106 -1.40 16.99 24.27
CA SER A 106 -2.32 17.88 23.54
C SER A 106 -3.39 17.15 22.74
N VAL A 107 -3.30 15.82 22.63
CA VAL A 107 -4.31 14.99 21.96
C VAL A 107 -5.52 14.85 22.86
N ASP A 108 -6.65 15.30 22.36
CA ASP A 108 -7.95 15.19 23.05
C ASP A 108 -8.75 14.00 22.50
N PRO A 109 -8.85 12.87 23.23
CA PRO A 109 -9.62 11.71 22.80
C PRO A 109 -11.12 12.00 22.60
N ALA A 110 -11.69 12.94 23.37
CA ALA A 110 -13.10 13.30 23.23
C ALA A 110 -13.36 13.99 21.88
N ARG A 111 -12.47 14.88 21.47
CA ARG A 111 -12.52 15.50 20.16
C ARG A 111 -12.30 14.51 19.02
N CYS A 112 -11.40 13.53 19.21
CA CYS A 112 -11.23 12.45 18.24
C CYS A 112 -12.51 11.62 18.09
N MET A 113 -13.18 11.30 19.19
CA MET A 113 -14.48 10.61 19.18
C MET A 113 -15.56 11.44 18.48
N GLU A 114 -15.63 12.75 18.76
CA GLU A 114 -16.56 13.66 18.05
C GLU A 114 -16.37 13.60 16.54
N MET A 115 -15.13 13.61 16.05
CA MET A 115 -14.83 13.47 14.62
C MET A 115 -15.28 12.11 14.07
N CYS A 116 -15.04 11.02 14.77
CA CYS A 116 -15.54 9.70 14.38
C CYS A 116 -17.08 9.67 14.30
N LEU A 117 -17.77 10.29 15.27
CA LEU A 117 -19.24 10.35 15.30
C LEU A 117 -19.80 11.18 14.13
N LYS A 118 -19.15 12.27 13.74
CA LYS A 118 -19.54 13.04 12.55
C LYS A 118 -19.37 12.21 11.28
N GLY A 119 -18.27 11.48 11.13
CA GLY A 119 -18.09 10.54 10.03
C GLY A 119 -19.18 9.46 10.02
N LEU A 120 -19.59 8.96 11.20
CA LEU A 120 -20.68 8.00 11.31
C LEU A 120 -22.00 8.59 10.81
N GLU A 121 -22.36 9.83 11.16
CA GLU A 121 -23.58 10.46 10.66
C GLU A 121 -23.55 10.64 9.14
N MET A 122 -22.39 10.99 8.56
CA MET A 122 -22.23 11.05 7.10
C MET A 122 -22.46 9.67 6.45
N HIS A 123 -21.94 8.59 7.04
CA HIS A 123 -22.18 7.24 6.55
C HIS A 123 -23.64 6.79 6.77
N LEU A 124 -24.26 7.12 7.91
CA LEU A 124 -25.67 6.80 8.16
C LEU A 124 -26.61 7.49 7.17
N ALA A 125 -26.23 8.66 6.64
CA ALA A 125 -26.96 9.28 5.55
C ALA A 125 -26.92 8.42 4.26
N GLU A 126 -25.78 7.78 3.97
CA GLU A 126 -25.68 6.80 2.87
C GLU A 126 -26.52 5.55 3.13
N VAL A 127 -26.52 5.03 4.35
CA VAL A 127 -27.38 3.89 4.76
C VAL A 127 -28.85 4.24 4.57
N GLN A 128 -29.27 5.44 5.02
CA GLN A 128 -30.64 5.91 4.83
C GLN A 128 -30.99 6.02 3.35
N ARG A 129 -30.11 6.59 2.54
CA ARG A 129 -30.29 6.70 1.09
C ARG A 129 -30.44 5.32 0.43
N CYS A 130 -29.65 4.35 0.87
CA CYS A 130 -29.74 2.97 0.41
C CYS A 130 -31.08 2.33 0.82
N PHE A 131 -31.52 2.54 2.06
CA PHE A 131 -32.79 2.05 2.55
C PHE A 131 -33.97 2.62 1.76
N ASP A 132 -33.99 3.93 1.52
CA ASP A 132 -35.03 4.64 0.76
C ASP A 132 -35.07 4.19 -0.71
N ALA A 133 -33.91 3.85 -1.28
CA ALA A 133 -33.76 3.29 -2.62
C ALA A 133 -34.03 1.78 -2.69
N ASN A 134 -34.51 1.16 -1.61
CA ASN A 134 -34.71 -0.28 -1.50
C ASN A 134 -33.50 -1.12 -1.93
N GLY A 135 -32.29 -0.72 -1.48
CA GLY A 135 -31.03 -1.42 -1.74
C GLY A 135 -30.40 -1.16 -3.10
N GLY A 136 -31.04 -0.35 -3.94
CA GLY A 136 -30.51 -0.01 -5.26
C GLY A 136 -30.50 -1.16 -6.26
N PRO A 137 -29.80 -1.01 -7.40
CA PRO A 137 -29.85 -1.97 -8.52
C PRO A 137 -29.21 -3.34 -8.22
N GLY A 138 -28.39 -3.42 -7.18
CA GLY A 138 -27.63 -4.63 -6.83
C GLY A 138 -28.28 -5.54 -5.79
N LEU A 139 -29.43 -5.18 -5.20
CA LEU A 139 -30.06 -5.90 -4.09
C LEU A 139 -30.22 -7.41 -4.35
N GLU A 140 -30.83 -7.77 -5.48
CA GLU A 140 -31.11 -9.16 -5.80
C GLU A 140 -29.82 -9.98 -6.03
N GLN A 141 -28.83 -9.36 -6.63
CA GLN A 141 -27.52 -9.99 -6.81
C GLN A 141 -26.80 -10.16 -5.47
N TRP A 142 -26.85 -9.12 -4.63
CA TRP A 142 -26.29 -9.17 -3.29
C TRP A 142 -26.94 -10.28 -2.44
N ARG A 143 -28.28 -10.41 -2.46
CA ARG A 143 -29.00 -11.47 -1.77
C ARG A 143 -28.63 -12.87 -2.26
N LYS A 144 -28.35 -13.03 -3.54
CA LYS A 144 -27.87 -14.28 -4.15
C LYS A 144 -26.40 -14.58 -3.87
N GLY A 145 -25.69 -13.71 -3.15
CA GLY A 145 -24.27 -13.87 -2.84
C GLY A 145 -23.34 -13.35 -3.92
N VAL A 146 -23.85 -12.79 -5.01
CA VAL A 146 -23.04 -12.09 -6.01
C VAL A 146 -22.68 -10.72 -5.43
N ARG A 147 -21.38 -10.48 -5.19
CA ARG A 147 -20.92 -9.28 -4.49
C ARG A 147 -19.93 -8.47 -5.33
N PRO A 148 -20.35 -7.85 -6.43
CA PRO A 148 -19.45 -6.94 -7.13
C PRO A 148 -19.13 -5.68 -6.31
N HIS A 149 -19.89 -5.43 -5.24
CA HIS A 149 -19.87 -4.18 -4.47
C HIS A 149 -19.51 -4.34 -3.00
N TRP A 150 -19.19 -5.55 -2.55
CA TRP A 150 -18.77 -5.76 -1.18
C TRP A 150 -17.28 -5.49 -1.03
N PRO A 151 -16.85 -4.64 -0.07
CA PRO A 151 -15.44 -4.56 0.28
C PRO A 151 -15.05 -5.90 0.88
N ALA A 152 -14.23 -6.65 0.17
CA ALA A 152 -13.50 -7.71 0.84
C ALA A 152 -12.55 -7.03 1.83
N PRO A 153 -12.30 -7.63 3.00
CA PRO A 153 -11.36 -7.07 3.97
C PRO A 153 -9.96 -6.83 3.41
N ASP A 154 -9.63 -7.47 2.28
CA ASP A 154 -8.35 -7.39 1.59
C ASP A 154 -8.45 -6.77 0.18
N GLY A 155 -9.55 -6.10 -0.16
CA GLY A 155 -9.80 -5.57 -1.50
C GLY A 155 -10.19 -6.62 -2.54
N ARG A 156 -10.19 -7.91 -2.20
CA ARG A 156 -10.55 -8.99 -3.12
C ARG A 156 -12.06 -9.07 -3.29
N ARG A 157 -12.50 -9.30 -4.52
CA ARG A 157 -13.91 -9.57 -4.83
C ARG A 157 -14.18 -11.05 -4.57
N TYR A 158 -15.03 -11.36 -3.59
CA TYR A 158 -15.49 -12.73 -3.39
C TYR A 158 -16.82 -12.96 -4.10
N GLU A 159 -16.84 -13.90 -5.00
CA GLU A 159 -18.08 -14.50 -5.45
C GLU A 159 -18.50 -15.56 -4.44
N MET A 160 -19.66 -15.38 -3.84
CA MET A 160 -20.28 -16.40 -3.03
C MET A 160 -21.23 -17.20 -3.91
N SER A 161 -21.07 -18.51 -3.93
CA SER A 161 -21.99 -19.41 -4.65
C SER A 161 -23.32 -19.64 -3.89
N LEU A 162 -23.49 -19.04 -2.71
CA LEU A 162 -24.64 -19.24 -1.84
C LEU A 162 -25.31 -17.90 -1.50
N ARG A 163 -26.59 -17.98 -1.17
CA ARG A 163 -27.36 -16.85 -0.65
C ARG A 163 -26.62 -16.18 0.53
N HIS A 164 -26.63 -14.86 0.54
CA HIS A 164 -25.98 -14.11 1.63
C HIS A 164 -26.65 -14.45 2.98
N PRO A 165 -25.90 -14.73 4.07
CA PRO A 165 -26.47 -15.16 5.34
C PRO A 165 -27.41 -14.13 5.98
N LEU A 166 -27.29 -12.87 5.65
CA LEU A 166 -28.20 -11.80 6.13
C LEU A 166 -29.33 -11.50 5.15
N ALA A 167 -29.39 -12.14 3.98
CA ALA A 167 -30.42 -11.88 2.99
C ALA A 167 -31.80 -12.28 3.51
N GLN A 168 -32.74 -11.35 3.46
CA GLN A 168 -34.15 -11.57 3.85
C GLN A 168 -35.02 -11.78 2.62
N ASP A 169 -36.20 -12.38 2.84
CA ASP A 169 -37.26 -12.40 1.85
C ASP A 169 -38.19 -11.21 2.09
N GLY A 170 -38.52 -10.45 1.05
CA GLY A 170 -39.42 -9.31 1.16
C GLY A 170 -38.72 -7.94 1.16
N PRO A 171 -39.31 -6.92 1.80
CA PRO A 171 -38.76 -5.58 1.84
C PRO A 171 -37.34 -5.53 2.45
N LEU A 172 -36.56 -4.55 2.02
CA LEU A 172 -35.23 -4.31 2.59
C LEU A 172 -35.29 -4.04 4.09
N VAL A 173 -34.43 -4.67 4.87
CA VAL A 173 -34.25 -4.39 6.30
C VAL A 173 -33.01 -3.54 6.54
N TRP A 174 -32.94 -2.87 7.70
CA TRP A 174 -31.85 -1.94 8.01
C TRP A 174 -30.47 -2.57 8.03
N VAL A 175 -30.38 -3.83 8.45
CA VAL A 175 -29.13 -4.58 8.41
C VAL A 175 -28.66 -4.83 6.97
N GLU A 176 -29.58 -5.18 6.06
CA GLU A 176 -29.25 -5.30 4.64
C GLU A 176 -28.82 -3.94 4.06
N ALA A 177 -29.52 -2.85 4.43
CA ALA A 177 -29.16 -1.51 3.98
C ALA A 177 -27.75 -1.12 4.40
N TRP A 178 -27.38 -1.39 5.66
CA TRP A 178 -26.01 -1.21 6.15
C TRP A 178 -25.01 -2.01 5.32
N GLU A 179 -25.26 -3.30 5.14
CA GLU A 179 -24.34 -4.18 4.44
C GLU A 179 -24.14 -3.83 2.96
N ILE A 180 -25.21 -3.38 2.30
CA ILE A 180 -25.19 -2.98 0.90
C ILE A 180 -24.50 -1.64 0.73
N SER A 181 -24.79 -0.66 1.59
CA SER A 181 -24.26 0.70 1.49
C SER A 181 -22.87 0.88 2.08
N ARG A 182 -22.30 -0.14 2.74
CA ARG A 182 -20.90 -0.03 3.17
C ARG A 182 -20.00 0.35 1.99
N PRO A 183 -18.95 1.15 2.21
CA PRO A 183 -17.99 1.42 1.16
C PRO A 183 -17.49 0.11 0.54
N TRP A 184 -17.40 0.09 -0.79
CA TRP A 184 -16.83 -1.04 -1.53
C TRP A 184 -15.35 -1.24 -1.17
N PHE A 185 -14.66 -0.15 -0.92
CA PHE A 185 -13.30 -0.13 -0.40
C PHE A 185 -13.22 0.82 0.79
N VAL A 186 -12.48 0.40 1.82
CA VAL A 186 -12.12 1.18 2.99
C VAL A 186 -10.66 0.92 3.32
N ASP A 187 -9.87 1.96 3.41
CA ASP A 187 -8.49 1.84 3.91
C ASP A 187 -8.47 2.02 5.43
N PRO A 188 -8.23 0.96 6.23
CA PRO A 188 -8.09 1.11 7.67
C PRO A 188 -6.74 1.68 8.08
N HIS A 189 -5.92 2.16 7.15
CA HIS A 189 -4.54 2.62 7.32
C HIS A 189 -3.61 1.65 8.09
N ALA A 190 -4.17 0.83 8.94
CA ALA A 190 -3.53 -0.31 9.59
C ALA A 190 -3.48 -1.53 8.66
N GLY A 191 -4.08 -1.42 7.48
CA GLY A 191 -4.17 -2.51 6.55
C GLY A 191 -2.85 -2.69 5.80
N LYS A 192 -2.32 -3.88 5.84
CA LYS A 192 -1.28 -4.34 4.93
C LYS A 192 -1.76 -4.38 3.45
N PHE A 193 -2.97 -3.93 3.18
CA PHE A 193 -3.71 -4.08 1.94
C PHE A 193 -4.47 -2.80 1.59
N ALA A 194 -3.80 -1.65 1.77
CA ALA A 194 -4.27 -0.44 1.11
C ALA A 194 -4.50 -0.75 -0.37
N MET A 195 -5.64 -0.36 -0.91
CA MET A 195 -5.86 -0.41 -2.34
C MET A 195 -5.02 0.70 -2.96
N ASN A 196 -3.76 0.37 -3.19
CA ASN A 196 -2.87 1.26 -3.89
C ASN A 196 -3.30 1.27 -5.35
N ALA A 197 -3.88 2.36 -5.78
CA ALA A 197 -4.02 2.63 -7.19
C ALA A 197 -2.64 2.93 -7.74
N ILE A 198 -2.09 1.99 -8.52
CA ILE A 198 -0.76 2.10 -9.10
C ILE A 198 -0.93 2.28 -10.59
N HIS A 199 -0.33 3.34 -11.14
CA HIS A 199 -0.30 3.55 -12.58
C HIS A 199 0.26 2.30 -13.29
N PRO A 200 -0.31 1.83 -14.42
CA PRO A 200 0.14 0.62 -15.10
C PRO A 200 1.65 0.58 -15.38
N ASP A 201 2.27 1.73 -15.68
CA ASP A 201 3.72 1.85 -15.89
C ASP A 201 4.53 2.03 -14.60
N HIS A 202 3.89 1.87 -13.42
CA HIS A 202 4.52 1.85 -12.10
C HIS A 202 5.31 3.11 -11.70
N TRP A 203 5.00 4.28 -12.25
CA TRP A 203 5.69 5.53 -11.91
C TRP A 203 4.88 6.45 -10.98
N PHE A 204 3.60 6.21 -10.80
CA PHE A 204 2.71 6.97 -9.95
C PHE A 204 1.75 6.07 -9.17
N GLN A 205 1.47 6.43 -7.93
CA GLN A 205 0.54 5.69 -7.07
C GLN A 205 -0.24 6.64 -6.16
N GLY A 206 -1.39 6.18 -5.69
CA GLY A 206 -2.20 6.83 -4.67
C GLY A 206 -2.89 5.81 -3.77
N GLU A 207 -3.38 6.25 -2.64
CA GLU A 207 -4.18 5.46 -1.70
C GLU A 207 -5.54 6.12 -1.55
N TYR A 208 -6.62 5.33 -1.71
CA TYR A 208 -7.97 5.80 -1.45
C TYR A 208 -8.33 5.56 0.01
N ASP A 209 -9.00 6.52 0.65
CA ASP A 209 -9.55 6.31 1.99
C ASP A 209 -10.81 5.46 1.90
N MET A 210 -11.75 5.83 1.03
CA MET A 210 -12.99 5.07 0.82
C MET A 210 -13.51 5.19 -0.62
N VAL A 211 -14.18 4.12 -1.08
CA VAL A 211 -14.90 4.10 -2.36
C VAL A 211 -16.28 3.49 -2.17
N TYR A 212 -17.34 4.21 -2.53
CA TYR A 212 -18.72 3.71 -2.56
C TYR A 212 -19.11 3.27 -3.97
N ARG A 213 -19.90 2.18 -4.09
CA ARG A 213 -20.41 1.65 -5.38
C ARG A 213 -21.83 1.06 -5.30
N TRP A 214 -22.48 1.12 -4.17
CA TRP A 214 -23.72 0.37 -3.93
C TRP A 214 -24.89 0.76 -4.88
N ASP A 215 -24.94 2.00 -5.32
CA ASP A 215 -25.96 2.52 -6.25
C ASP A 215 -25.56 2.42 -7.73
N GLY A 216 -24.48 1.70 -8.03
CA GLY A 216 -23.91 1.58 -9.38
C GLY A 216 -23.04 2.77 -9.80
N ARG A 217 -22.85 3.77 -8.92
CA ARG A 217 -21.99 4.94 -9.12
C ARG A 217 -20.70 4.77 -8.32
N ILE A 218 -19.60 5.24 -8.88
CA ILE A 218 -18.31 5.24 -8.20
C ILE A 218 -18.11 6.59 -7.53
N ASN A 219 -18.09 6.59 -6.21
CA ASN A 219 -17.83 7.78 -5.40
C ASN A 219 -16.56 7.56 -4.56
N ILE A 220 -15.50 8.33 -4.85
CA ILE A 220 -14.26 8.34 -4.06
C ILE A 220 -14.41 9.40 -2.97
N VAL A 221 -14.16 9.00 -1.74
CA VAL A 221 -14.22 9.84 -0.55
C VAL A 221 -12.86 9.92 0.11
N ASP A 222 -12.40 11.13 0.37
CA ASP A 222 -11.17 11.44 1.10
C ASP A 222 -11.53 12.00 2.49
N LEU A 223 -11.00 11.39 3.55
CA LEU A 223 -11.31 11.73 4.94
C LEU A 223 -10.33 12.78 5.46
N LYS A 224 -10.82 13.83 6.07
CA LYS A 224 -9.99 14.86 6.70
C LYS A 224 -10.42 15.14 8.12
N ALA A 225 -9.57 14.78 9.08
CA ALA A 225 -9.74 15.08 10.50
C ALA A 225 -9.48 16.59 10.78
N SER A 226 -10.09 17.48 9.99
CA SER A 226 -9.94 18.94 10.08
C SER A 226 -11.28 19.62 9.89
N VAL A 227 -11.33 20.91 10.20
CA VAL A 227 -12.54 21.72 10.06
C VAL A 227 -12.73 22.31 8.66
N GLY A 228 -11.83 22.05 7.72
CA GLY A 228 -11.91 22.59 6.36
C GLY A 228 -11.74 24.11 6.28
N ALA A 229 -11.40 24.76 7.37
CA ALA A 229 -11.17 26.20 7.40
C ALA A 229 -9.72 26.52 7.02
N GLY A 230 -9.54 27.31 5.97
CA GLY A 230 -8.23 27.75 5.47
C GLY A 230 -7.90 27.25 4.07
N ASP A 231 -6.95 27.90 3.42
CA ASP A 231 -6.62 27.77 1.99
C ASP A 231 -5.86 26.49 1.60
N ARG A 232 -5.89 25.44 2.42
CA ARG A 232 -5.28 24.14 2.07
C ARG A 232 -6.20 23.26 1.23
N SER A 233 -7.44 23.68 1.00
CA SER A 233 -8.43 22.91 0.23
C SER A 233 -8.04 22.73 -1.24
N GLY A 234 -7.20 23.59 -1.80
CA GLY A 234 -6.69 23.45 -3.18
C GLY A 234 -5.90 22.17 -3.38
N ASN A 235 -5.00 21.83 -2.47
CA ASN A 235 -4.18 20.62 -2.56
C ASN A 235 -5.03 19.34 -2.48
N TYR A 236 -6.09 19.33 -1.68
CA TYR A 236 -6.99 18.17 -1.57
C TYR A 236 -7.85 18.00 -2.82
N VAL A 237 -8.25 19.10 -3.46
CA VAL A 237 -8.96 19.07 -4.74
C VAL A 237 -8.11 18.40 -5.81
N GLU A 238 -6.85 18.81 -5.95
CA GLU A 238 -5.92 18.21 -6.91
C GLU A 238 -5.65 16.75 -6.58
N GLN A 239 -5.50 16.38 -5.31
CA GLN A 239 -5.33 14.99 -4.87
C GLN A 239 -6.50 14.11 -5.34
N LEU A 240 -7.74 14.53 -5.09
CA LEU A 240 -8.92 13.77 -5.51
C LEU A 240 -9.06 13.67 -7.03
N ARG A 241 -8.71 14.71 -7.77
CA ARG A 241 -8.69 14.67 -9.24
C ARG A 241 -7.64 13.68 -9.75
N MET A 242 -6.46 13.60 -9.10
CA MET A 242 -5.45 12.56 -9.38
C MET A 242 -5.97 11.16 -9.03
N TYR A 243 -6.75 11.01 -7.98
CA TYR A 243 -7.38 9.72 -7.65
C TYR A 243 -8.40 9.28 -8.72
N ALA A 244 -9.17 10.21 -9.27
CA ALA A 244 -10.07 9.90 -10.38
C ALA A 244 -9.30 9.46 -11.64
N MET A 245 -8.18 10.12 -11.95
CA MET A 245 -7.29 9.70 -13.03
C MET A 245 -6.72 8.30 -12.77
N LEU A 246 -6.19 8.04 -11.56
CA LEU A 246 -5.66 6.72 -11.21
C LEU A 246 -6.73 5.63 -11.28
N TRP A 247 -7.96 5.91 -10.83
CA TRP A 247 -9.07 4.98 -11.00
C TRP A 247 -9.27 4.63 -12.47
N TRP A 248 -9.37 5.65 -13.32
CA TRP A 248 -9.61 5.48 -14.75
C TRP A 248 -8.48 4.69 -15.43
N VAL A 249 -7.20 5.00 -15.20
CA VAL A 249 -6.08 4.27 -15.82
C VAL A 249 -5.95 2.84 -15.32
N THR A 250 -6.25 2.58 -14.04
CA THR A 250 -6.19 1.23 -13.45
C THR A 250 -7.39 0.36 -13.82
N HIS A 251 -8.45 0.94 -14.37
CA HIS A 251 -9.64 0.23 -14.87
C HIS A 251 -9.70 0.29 -16.41
N GLU A 252 -8.57 0.06 -17.07
CA GLU A 252 -8.43 -0.03 -18.54
C GLU A 252 -8.98 1.19 -19.29
N ARG A 253 -9.04 2.36 -18.66
CA ARG A 253 -9.62 3.61 -19.20
C ARG A 253 -11.10 3.50 -19.60
N LYS A 254 -11.82 2.52 -19.04
CA LYS A 254 -13.23 2.24 -19.34
C LYS A 254 -14.19 2.71 -18.26
N GLU A 255 -13.76 2.68 -17.00
CA GLU A 255 -14.58 3.03 -15.85
C GLU A 255 -14.17 4.40 -15.31
N GLN A 256 -15.11 5.34 -15.24
CA GLN A 256 -14.90 6.67 -14.70
C GLN A 256 -15.53 6.79 -13.32
N VAL A 257 -14.98 7.68 -12.51
CA VAL A 257 -15.56 8.07 -11.22
C VAL A 257 -16.77 8.98 -11.47
N ASP A 258 -17.86 8.77 -10.74
CA ASP A 258 -19.09 9.57 -10.84
C ASP A 258 -19.12 10.74 -9.85
N ALA A 259 -18.44 10.60 -8.70
CA ALA A 259 -18.38 11.62 -7.67
C ALA A 259 -17.05 11.60 -6.91
N LEU A 260 -16.62 12.78 -6.48
CA LEU A 260 -15.46 12.99 -5.62
C LEU A 260 -15.88 13.82 -4.42
N GLN A 261 -15.58 13.37 -3.21
CA GLN A 261 -15.98 14.03 -1.98
C GLN A 261 -14.84 14.13 -0.97
N ILE A 262 -14.76 15.27 -0.28
CA ILE A 262 -13.95 15.41 0.93
C ILE A 262 -14.90 15.45 2.12
N TRP A 263 -14.70 14.55 3.07
CA TRP A 263 -15.44 14.56 4.32
C TRP A 263 -14.62 15.21 5.42
N TYR A 264 -14.99 16.42 5.82
CA TYR A 264 -14.35 17.17 6.90
C TYR A 264 -14.96 16.75 8.24
N LEU A 265 -14.39 15.75 8.88
CA LEU A 265 -14.88 15.16 10.12
C LEU A 265 -14.88 16.17 11.30
N GLY A 266 -13.99 17.17 11.27
CA GLY A 266 -13.96 18.21 12.29
C GLY A 266 -15.08 19.25 12.17
N ALA A 267 -15.73 19.37 11.01
CA ALA A 267 -16.71 20.43 10.72
C ALA A 267 -18.11 19.92 10.34
N ASP A 268 -18.27 18.61 10.19
CA ASP A 268 -19.51 18.00 9.69
C ASP A 268 -19.91 18.56 8.31
N VAL A 269 -18.94 18.61 7.40
CA VAL A 269 -19.11 19.17 6.05
C VAL A 269 -18.60 18.17 5.02
N ILE A 270 -19.45 17.88 4.04
CA ILE A 270 -19.08 17.17 2.82
C ILE A 270 -18.85 18.21 1.71
N LYS A 271 -17.66 18.23 1.13
CA LYS A 271 -17.33 19.07 -0.01
C LYS A 271 -17.28 18.20 -1.27
N GLU A 272 -18.16 18.49 -2.21
CA GLU A 272 -18.13 17.88 -3.53
C GLU A 272 -17.06 18.55 -4.41
N ILE A 273 -16.34 17.72 -5.17
CA ILE A 273 -15.30 18.15 -6.10
C ILE A 273 -15.74 17.76 -7.51
N GLN A 274 -15.52 18.67 -8.44
CA GLN A 274 -15.82 18.40 -9.84
C GLN A 274 -14.93 17.25 -10.36
N VAL A 275 -15.57 16.20 -10.85
CA VAL A 275 -14.89 15.08 -11.50
C VAL A 275 -14.21 15.56 -12.78
N PRO A 276 -12.92 15.24 -13.01
CA PRO A 276 -12.24 15.63 -14.23
C PRO A 276 -12.80 14.86 -15.44
N THR A 277 -12.88 15.51 -16.56
CA THR A 277 -13.19 14.89 -17.85
C THR A 277 -12.03 14.04 -18.36
N VAL A 278 -12.28 13.12 -19.30
CA VAL A 278 -11.23 12.28 -19.89
C VAL A 278 -10.07 13.11 -20.45
N PRO A 279 -10.29 14.18 -21.26
CA PRO A 279 -9.18 15.03 -21.72
C PRO A 279 -8.38 15.69 -20.59
N GLU A 280 -9.05 16.07 -19.49
CA GLU A 280 -8.34 16.62 -18.32
C GLU A 280 -7.51 15.55 -17.61
N MET A 281 -7.99 14.30 -17.51
CA MET A 281 -7.23 13.19 -16.95
C MET A 281 -6.00 12.84 -17.79
N GLU A 282 -6.13 12.81 -19.12
CA GLU A 282 -5.01 12.61 -20.06
C GLU A 282 -3.96 13.72 -19.94
N ALA A 283 -4.40 14.97 -19.85
CA ALA A 283 -3.50 16.11 -19.67
C ALA A 283 -2.78 16.06 -18.32
N MET A 284 -3.48 15.64 -17.26
CA MET A 284 -2.91 15.46 -15.92
C MET A 284 -1.87 14.33 -15.91
N GLU A 285 -2.17 13.20 -16.51
CA GLU A 285 -1.26 12.06 -16.64
C GLU A 285 0.03 12.48 -17.37
N THR A 286 -0.10 13.13 -18.52
CA THR A 286 1.05 13.64 -19.30
C THR A 286 1.91 14.61 -18.50
N LYS A 287 1.27 15.53 -17.76
CA LYS A 287 1.98 16.49 -16.90
C LYS A 287 2.74 15.80 -15.78
N LEU A 288 2.11 14.85 -15.10
CA LEU A 288 2.73 14.10 -13.99
C LEU A 288 3.87 13.21 -14.48
N GLU A 289 3.70 12.56 -15.64
CA GLU A 289 4.76 11.76 -16.26
C GLU A 289 5.97 12.62 -16.65
N SER A 290 5.72 13.82 -17.19
CA SER A 290 6.78 14.77 -17.52
C SER A 290 7.54 15.22 -16.26
N LEU A 291 6.80 15.54 -15.20
CA LEU A 291 7.39 15.91 -13.90
C LEU A 291 8.20 14.75 -13.30
N TRP A 292 7.70 13.52 -13.40
CA TRP A 292 8.44 12.34 -12.94
C TRP A 292 9.76 12.15 -13.71
N LYS A 293 9.74 12.32 -15.02
CA LYS A 293 10.96 12.26 -15.88
C LYS A 293 11.96 13.37 -15.51
N GLU A 294 11.47 14.58 -15.26
CA GLU A 294 12.28 15.71 -14.80
C GLU A 294 12.95 15.39 -13.44
N ILE A 295 12.17 14.96 -12.44
CA ILE A 295 12.70 14.55 -11.12
C ILE A 295 13.76 13.44 -11.25
N LYS A 296 13.56 12.50 -12.17
CA LYS A 296 14.52 11.41 -12.40
C LYS A 296 15.82 11.87 -13.07
N SER A 297 15.76 12.92 -13.86
CA SER A 297 16.92 13.44 -14.61
C SER A 297 17.72 14.49 -13.84
N GLU A 298 17.10 15.15 -12.87
CA GLU A 298 17.75 16.21 -12.10
C GLU A 298 18.67 15.65 -11.01
N GLN A 299 19.83 16.29 -10.89
CA GLN A 299 20.78 16.08 -9.79
C GLN A 299 20.94 17.42 -9.06
N PRO A 300 20.41 17.53 -7.82
CA PRO A 300 20.47 18.80 -7.08
C PRO A 300 21.93 19.16 -6.78
N THR A 301 22.25 20.42 -6.97
CA THR A 301 23.52 21.03 -6.58
C THR A 301 23.42 21.64 -5.19
N ILE A 302 24.56 22.10 -4.64
CA ILE A 302 24.57 22.82 -3.36
C ILE A 302 23.73 24.10 -3.40
N ASP A 303 23.65 24.77 -4.54
CA ASP A 303 22.88 26.00 -4.71
C ASP A 303 21.38 25.71 -4.73
N ASP A 304 20.96 24.50 -5.15
CA ASP A 304 19.58 24.05 -5.16
C ASP A 304 19.08 23.60 -3.77
N CYS A 305 19.99 23.35 -2.83
CA CYS A 305 19.71 22.77 -1.51
C CYS A 305 20.10 23.72 -0.35
N PRO A 306 19.70 24.99 -0.35
CA PRO A 306 20.04 25.90 0.74
C PRO A 306 19.35 25.47 2.04
N PRO A 307 19.99 25.66 3.22
CA PRO A 307 19.34 25.46 4.50
C PRO A 307 18.11 26.35 4.64
N GLU A 308 16.95 25.75 4.91
CA GLU A 308 15.71 26.48 5.14
C GLU A 308 15.38 26.57 6.64
N PRO A 309 14.97 27.74 7.14
CA PRO A 309 14.47 27.86 8.50
C PRO A 309 13.18 27.05 8.67
N LEU A 310 13.01 26.43 9.84
CA LEU A 310 11.74 25.80 10.21
C LEU A 310 10.62 26.87 10.25
N PRO A 311 9.38 26.49 9.89
CA PRO A 311 8.24 27.38 10.08
C PRO A 311 8.16 27.83 11.53
N MET A 312 7.92 29.10 11.75
CA MET A 312 7.70 29.65 13.08
C MET A 312 6.54 28.93 13.77
N ARG A 313 6.71 28.57 15.03
CA ARG A 313 5.64 27.99 15.85
C ARG A 313 4.85 29.09 16.54
N GLY A 314 3.53 28.97 16.43
CA GLY A 314 2.59 29.94 16.99
C GLY A 314 2.34 31.12 16.04
N PHE A 315 1.08 31.41 15.87
CA PHE A 315 0.62 32.52 15.03
C PHE A 315 -0.34 33.37 15.84
N SER A 316 -0.23 34.69 15.68
CA SER A 316 -1.25 35.60 16.14
C SER A 316 -2.55 35.41 15.35
N PRO A 317 -3.70 35.93 15.82
CA PRO A 317 -4.97 35.87 15.11
C PRO A 317 -4.93 36.39 13.66
N GLY A 318 -3.93 37.15 13.28
CA GLY A 318 -3.73 37.62 11.90
C GLY A 318 -2.78 36.77 11.05
N GLY A 319 -2.38 35.55 11.51
CA GLY A 319 -1.45 34.70 10.81
C GLY A 319 0.02 35.15 10.86
N VAL A 320 0.33 36.15 11.66
CA VAL A 320 1.71 36.61 11.84
C VAL A 320 2.45 35.70 12.79
N PRO A 321 3.63 35.19 12.41
CA PRO A 321 4.45 34.34 13.29
C PRO A 321 4.80 35.06 14.59
N THR A 322 4.62 34.37 15.72
CA THR A 322 4.89 34.94 17.05
C THR A 322 6.27 34.60 17.59
N LYS A 323 6.98 33.64 16.94
CA LYS A 323 8.33 33.23 17.32
C LYS A 323 9.23 33.18 16.08
N ALA A 324 10.45 33.62 16.22
CA ALA A 324 11.48 33.46 15.21
C ALA A 324 11.83 31.98 15.01
N PRO A 325 12.22 31.55 13.81
CA PRO A 325 12.74 30.20 13.59
C PRO A 325 14.05 30.04 14.38
N GLU A 326 14.08 29.07 15.29
CA GLU A 326 15.23 28.81 16.16
C GLU A 326 16.25 27.86 15.52
N GLU A 327 15.80 27.11 14.49
CA GLU A 327 16.63 26.12 13.80
C GLU A 327 16.22 25.98 12.33
N SER A 328 17.09 25.41 11.50
CA SER A 328 16.77 25.08 10.12
C SER A 328 16.07 23.74 10.00
N ARG A 329 15.37 23.49 8.90
CA ARG A 329 14.79 22.18 8.57
C ARG A 329 15.86 21.10 8.48
N CYS A 330 17.08 21.47 8.11
CA CYS A 330 18.22 20.54 8.01
C CYS A 330 18.56 19.86 9.33
N SER A 331 18.33 20.51 10.48
CA SER A 331 18.61 19.93 11.80
C SER A 331 17.80 18.65 12.07
N ARG A 332 16.66 18.48 11.39
CA ARG A 332 15.76 17.32 11.53
C ARG A 332 15.56 16.56 10.22
N CYS A 333 16.39 16.81 9.23
CA CYS A 333 16.29 16.17 7.92
C CYS A 333 17.05 14.84 7.93
N ASP A 334 16.38 13.75 7.59
CA ASP A 334 17.00 12.44 7.46
C ASP A 334 18.10 12.42 6.39
N TRP A 335 17.99 13.28 5.40
CA TRP A 335 18.87 13.38 4.25
C TRP A 335 20.08 14.30 4.47
N LYS A 336 20.20 14.93 5.63
CA LYS A 336 21.23 15.94 5.94
C LYS A 336 22.65 15.42 5.62
N ALA A 337 22.94 14.18 6.00
CA ALA A 337 24.27 13.57 5.82
C ALA A 337 24.64 13.25 4.36
N VAL A 338 23.68 13.33 3.44
CA VAL A 338 23.87 13.06 2.00
C VAL A 338 23.52 14.27 1.12
N CYS A 339 22.90 15.29 1.70
CA CYS A 339 22.47 16.49 0.99
C CYS A 339 23.63 17.47 0.84
N PRO A 340 23.91 18.01 -0.37
CA PRO A 340 24.96 19.02 -0.57
C PRO A 340 24.77 20.29 0.26
N GLY A 341 23.54 20.69 0.54
CA GLY A 341 23.20 21.81 1.44
C GLY A 341 23.23 21.50 2.94
N GLY A 342 23.46 20.23 3.30
CA GLY A 342 23.62 19.74 4.68
C GLY A 342 25.07 19.40 5.00
N ASP A 343 25.30 18.22 5.53
CA ASP A 343 26.64 17.68 5.85
C ASP A 343 27.14 16.72 4.76
N GLY A 344 26.46 16.64 3.62
CA GLY A 344 26.76 15.73 2.53
C GLY A 344 27.97 16.19 1.70
N PRO A 345 28.58 15.27 0.94
CA PRO A 345 29.68 15.60 0.05
C PRO A 345 29.19 16.35 -1.18
N GLU A 346 30.12 16.95 -1.91
CA GLU A 346 29.85 17.60 -3.20
C GLU A 346 29.34 16.60 -4.26
N SER A 347 29.72 15.33 -4.14
CA SER A 347 29.28 14.27 -5.06
C SER A 347 28.93 12.99 -4.31
N LEU A 348 27.90 12.29 -4.78
CA LEU A 348 27.49 10.98 -4.31
C LEU A 348 28.09 9.87 -5.18
N PRO A 349 28.15 8.61 -4.72
CA PRO A 349 28.58 7.48 -5.53
C PRO A 349 27.77 7.37 -6.83
N ASP A 350 28.44 7.07 -7.95
CA ASP A 350 27.85 7.03 -9.29
C ASP A 350 28.21 5.71 -10.01
N GLY A 351 27.69 4.60 -9.51
CA GLY A 351 27.89 3.29 -10.13
C GLY A 351 29.37 2.89 -10.22
N GLY A 352 29.74 2.31 -11.36
CA GLY A 352 31.10 1.88 -11.63
C GLY A 352 31.35 0.40 -11.31
N SER A 353 32.62 0.06 -10.99
CA SER A 353 33.01 -1.31 -10.66
C SER A 353 33.95 -1.32 -9.47
N ILE A 354 33.75 -2.24 -8.55
CA ILE A 354 34.54 -2.34 -7.32
C ILE A 354 34.95 -3.78 -7.02
N ARG A 355 36.15 -3.92 -6.48
CA ARG A 355 36.60 -5.18 -5.87
C ARG A 355 36.52 -5.08 -4.35
N LEU A 356 35.66 -5.89 -3.74
CA LEU A 356 35.54 -5.92 -2.29
C LEU A 356 36.75 -6.60 -1.63
N PRO A 357 37.14 -6.21 -0.41
CA PRO A 357 38.21 -6.87 0.36
C PRO A 357 37.95 -8.37 0.48
N GLY A 358 39.00 -9.16 0.18
CA GLY A 358 38.93 -10.63 0.20
C GLY A 358 38.15 -11.27 -0.95
N SER A 359 37.72 -10.50 -1.96
CA SER A 359 37.09 -11.01 -3.17
C SER A 359 38.04 -10.98 -4.36
N THR A 360 38.06 -12.05 -5.15
CA THR A 360 38.74 -12.07 -6.47
C THR A 360 37.85 -11.51 -7.58
N ALA A 361 36.53 -11.47 -7.35
CA ALA A 361 35.55 -10.96 -8.31
C ALA A 361 35.45 -9.44 -8.22
N SER A 362 35.28 -8.79 -9.37
CA SER A 362 34.82 -7.42 -9.49
C SER A 362 33.27 -7.40 -9.50
N TYR A 363 32.67 -6.41 -8.87
CA TYR A 363 31.24 -6.18 -8.83
C TYR A 363 30.92 -4.93 -9.63
N ASP A 364 30.17 -5.09 -10.71
CA ASP A 364 29.64 -3.95 -11.47
C ASP A 364 28.47 -3.36 -10.69
N LEU A 365 28.59 -2.11 -10.33
CA LEU A 365 27.62 -1.38 -9.53
C LEU A 365 26.59 -0.73 -10.45
N THR A 366 25.33 -0.97 -10.17
CA THR A 366 24.22 -0.39 -10.93
C THR A 366 23.72 0.84 -10.21
N PRO A 367 23.59 2.00 -10.89
CA PRO A 367 22.92 3.17 -10.33
C PRO A 367 21.51 2.85 -9.86
N ILE A 368 21.09 3.43 -8.74
CA ILE A 368 19.79 3.09 -8.11
C ILE A 368 18.62 3.37 -9.06
N ASN A 369 18.66 4.45 -9.84
CA ASN A 369 17.60 4.76 -10.80
C ASN A 369 17.59 3.83 -12.04
N ALA A 370 18.67 3.10 -12.28
CA ALA A 370 18.76 2.11 -13.37
C ALA A 370 18.32 0.71 -12.95
N LEU A 371 17.96 0.53 -11.67
CA LEU A 371 17.39 -0.71 -11.20
C LEU A 371 15.97 -0.87 -11.76
N GLN A 372 15.73 -1.98 -12.43
CA GLN A 372 14.43 -2.32 -12.98
C GLN A 372 13.82 -3.47 -12.17
N PRO A 373 13.00 -3.16 -11.16
CA PRO A 373 12.43 -4.17 -10.29
C PRO A 373 11.31 -4.97 -10.95
N ARG A 374 10.63 -4.36 -11.94
CA ARG A 374 9.54 -4.97 -12.69
C ARG A 374 9.82 -4.88 -14.17
N MET A 375 9.57 -5.97 -14.87
CA MET A 375 9.82 -6.07 -16.30
C MET A 375 8.67 -6.81 -16.98
N THR A 376 8.47 -6.50 -18.25
CA THR A 376 7.49 -7.16 -19.11
C THR A 376 8.22 -7.87 -20.23
N LEU A 377 7.86 -9.13 -20.52
CA LEU A 377 8.43 -9.90 -21.62
C LEU A 377 7.39 -10.82 -22.24
N ILE A 378 7.67 -11.31 -23.44
CA ILE A 378 6.94 -12.40 -24.10
C ILE A 378 7.84 -13.61 -24.18
N ALA A 379 7.35 -14.78 -23.77
CA ALA A 379 8.10 -16.03 -23.79
C ALA A 379 7.16 -17.22 -24.06
N ASP A 380 7.74 -18.36 -24.41
CA ASP A 380 6.98 -19.59 -24.60
C ASP A 380 7.01 -20.42 -23.31
N VAL A 381 5.91 -21.08 -23.00
CA VAL A 381 5.82 -22.00 -21.88
C VAL A 381 6.55 -23.30 -22.22
N PHE A 382 7.70 -23.50 -21.62
CA PHE A 382 8.50 -24.71 -21.81
C PHE A 382 7.90 -25.92 -21.10
N SER A 383 7.43 -25.73 -19.87
CA SER A 383 6.79 -26.80 -19.10
C SER A 383 5.88 -26.25 -18.00
N VAL A 384 4.79 -26.99 -17.75
CA VAL A 384 3.90 -26.80 -16.60
C VAL A 384 3.89 -28.13 -15.85
N MET A 385 4.25 -28.13 -14.57
CA MET A 385 4.35 -29.33 -13.74
C MET A 385 3.57 -29.13 -12.43
N GLY A 386 2.75 -30.12 -12.08
CA GLY A 386 1.90 -30.02 -10.90
C GLY A 386 0.74 -29.06 -11.15
N GLY A 387 0.09 -28.65 -10.11
CA GLY A 387 -1.19 -27.97 -10.17
C GLY A 387 -2.30 -28.98 -9.88
N GLY A 388 -3.19 -28.67 -8.98
CA GLY A 388 -4.20 -29.55 -8.43
C GLY A 388 -4.05 -29.67 -6.90
N ASP A 389 -5.12 -30.04 -6.23
CA ASP A 389 -5.20 -30.14 -4.77
C ASP A 389 -4.79 -28.83 -4.04
N GLY A 390 -5.10 -27.66 -4.63
CA GLY A 390 -4.77 -26.36 -4.04
C GLY A 390 -3.29 -25.97 -4.13
N ARG A 391 -2.48 -26.68 -4.91
CA ARG A 391 -1.07 -26.33 -5.14
C ARG A 391 -0.90 -25.56 -6.46
N ARG A 392 -0.12 -24.50 -6.43
CA ARG A 392 0.26 -23.74 -7.62
C ARG A 392 1.17 -24.56 -8.53
N PRO A 393 0.99 -24.50 -9.86
CA PRO A 393 1.86 -25.19 -10.79
C PRO A 393 3.27 -24.59 -10.77
N LYS A 394 4.26 -25.41 -11.12
CA LYS A 394 5.62 -24.97 -11.40
C LYS A 394 5.72 -24.76 -12.91
N ILE A 395 5.88 -23.51 -13.30
CA ILE A 395 5.95 -23.11 -14.71
C ILE A 395 7.40 -22.75 -15.03
N LYS A 396 7.89 -23.26 -16.15
CA LYS A 396 9.15 -22.86 -16.73
C LYS A 396 8.88 -22.25 -18.10
N ILE A 397 9.47 -21.11 -18.36
CA ILE A 397 9.37 -20.39 -19.65
C ILE A 397 10.70 -20.43 -20.36
N GLU A 398 10.66 -20.22 -21.67
CA GLU A 398 11.80 -20.22 -22.56
C GLU A 398 11.67 -19.07 -23.57
N GLN A 399 12.79 -18.44 -23.92
CA GLN A 399 12.91 -17.49 -25.00
C GLN A 399 14.33 -17.60 -25.55
N ASP A 400 14.45 -17.90 -26.86
CA ASP A 400 15.73 -17.98 -27.59
C ASP A 400 16.79 -18.87 -26.92
N GLY A 401 16.38 -20.02 -26.37
CA GLY A 401 17.25 -20.95 -25.65
C GLY A 401 17.57 -20.58 -24.21
N HIS A 402 17.05 -19.45 -23.71
CA HIS A 402 17.18 -19.02 -22.32
C HIS A 402 15.94 -19.42 -21.51
N PHE A 403 16.15 -19.74 -20.24
CA PHE A 403 15.09 -20.28 -19.39
C PHE A 403 14.94 -19.49 -18.08
N ALA A 404 13.71 -19.34 -17.64
CA ALA A 404 13.39 -18.89 -16.30
C ALA A 404 12.25 -19.70 -15.70
N SER A 405 12.17 -19.75 -14.37
CA SER A 405 11.03 -20.34 -13.65
C SER A 405 10.10 -19.24 -13.13
N LEU A 406 8.78 -19.47 -13.19
CA LEU A 406 7.82 -18.56 -12.57
C LEU A 406 7.59 -18.98 -11.11
N GLN A 407 7.64 -18.02 -10.22
CA GLN A 407 7.23 -18.13 -8.83
C GLN A 407 5.88 -17.44 -8.65
N LEU A 408 4.81 -18.20 -8.70
CA LEU A 408 3.46 -17.71 -8.49
C LEU A 408 3.24 -17.47 -6.99
N LEU A 409 3.18 -16.19 -6.58
CA LEU A 409 2.98 -15.81 -5.18
C LEU A 409 1.50 -15.65 -4.85
N VAL A 410 0.68 -15.34 -5.85
CA VAL A 410 -0.76 -15.11 -5.73
C VAL A 410 -1.52 -15.84 -6.83
N ASP A 411 -2.82 -16.06 -6.64
CA ASP A 411 -3.69 -16.64 -7.64
C ASP A 411 -4.49 -15.55 -8.39
N ARG A 412 -4.56 -14.35 -7.81
CA ARG A 412 -5.25 -13.20 -8.41
C ARG A 412 -4.37 -11.97 -8.40
N HIS A 413 -4.49 -11.20 -9.45
CA HIS A 413 -3.94 -9.86 -9.59
C HIS A 413 -4.70 -8.88 -8.65
N GLN A 414 -4.14 -7.70 -8.42
CA GLN A 414 -4.74 -6.68 -7.54
C GLN A 414 -6.17 -6.27 -7.93
N ASP A 415 -6.51 -6.33 -9.21
CA ASP A 415 -7.83 -5.99 -9.77
C ASP A 415 -8.83 -7.14 -9.61
N GLY A 416 -8.41 -8.27 -9.05
CA GLY A 416 -9.24 -9.45 -8.85
C GLY A 416 -9.27 -10.43 -10.02
N GLU A 417 -8.66 -10.10 -11.16
CA GLU A 417 -8.48 -11.03 -12.27
C GLU A 417 -7.51 -12.16 -11.92
N PRO A 418 -7.61 -13.33 -12.55
CA PRO A 418 -6.61 -14.38 -12.39
C PRO A 418 -5.22 -13.84 -12.72
N ALA A 419 -4.24 -14.06 -11.83
CA ALA A 419 -2.88 -13.61 -12.07
C ALA A 419 -2.16 -14.43 -13.16
N TRP A 420 -2.73 -15.54 -13.58
CA TRP A 420 -2.24 -16.41 -14.65
C TRP A 420 -3.38 -17.31 -15.17
N PRO A 421 -3.34 -17.74 -16.46
CA PRO A 421 -4.36 -18.61 -17.04
C PRO A 421 -4.34 -20.00 -16.38
N ALA A 422 -5.52 -20.50 -15.99
CA ALA A 422 -5.65 -21.79 -15.30
C ALA A 422 -5.34 -23.00 -16.22
N ASP A 423 -5.51 -22.85 -17.51
CA ASP A 423 -5.35 -23.86 -18.55
C ASP A 423 -4.00 -23.79 -19.28
N LEU A 424 -3.05 -23.03 -18.73
CA LEU A 424 -1.73 -22.83 -19.30
C LEU A 424 -1.01 -24.15 -19.59
N ALA A 425 -0.54 -24.32 -20.80
CA ALA A 425 0.08 -25.56 -21.29
C ALA A 425 1.45 -25.31 -21.93
N LYS A 426 2.21 -26.39 -22.12
CA LYS A 426 3.47 -26.34 -22.86
C LYS A 426 3.24 -25.89 -24.30
N GLY A 427 4.02 -24.92 -24.73
CA GLY A 427 3.98 -24.35 -26.07
C GLY A 427 3.11 -23.10 -26.17
N ASP A 428 2.37 -22.75 -25.14
CA ASP A 428 1.63 -21.50 -25.11
C ASP A 428 2.60 -20.32 -25.12
N ARG A 429 2.27 -19.31 -25.90
CA ARG A 429 2.96 -18.04 -25.92
C ARG A 429 2.31 -17.11 -24.92
N VAL A 430 3.09 -16.61 -23.97
CA VAL A 430 2.59 -15.77 -22.88
C VAL A 430 3.33 -14.44 -22.81
N ARG A 431 2.58 -13.41 -22.42
CA ARG A 431 3.10 -12.12 -22.00
C ARG A 431 3.05 -12.07 -20.47
N LEU A 432 4.20 -11.80 -19.90
CA LEU A 432 4.38 -11.60 -18.47
C LEU A 432 4.55 -10.10 -18.22
N GLU A 433 3.62 -9.48 -17.53
CA GLU A 433 3.67 -8.05 -17.24
C GLU A 433 4.05 -7.83 -15.78
N GLY A 434 4.97 -6.89 -15.55
CA GLY A 434 5.36 -6.45 -14.21
C GLY A 434 6.01 -7.50 -13.32
N VAL A 435 6.57 -8.56 -13.88
CA VAL A 435 7.24 -9.62 -13.10
C VAL A 435 8.52 -9.13 -12.46
N VAL A 436 8.82 -9.64 -11.25
CA VAL A 436 10.01 -9.25 -10.48
C VAL A 436 11.09 -10.30 -10.60
N PRO A 437 12.26 -9.98 -11.20
CA PRO A 437 13.37 -10.93 -11.32
C PRO A 437 13.99 -11.22 -9.95
N SER A 438 14.26 -12.48 -9.70
CA SER A 438 14.93 -12.97 -8.49
C SER A 438 15.78 -14.20 -8.79
N ALA A 439 16.47 -14.73 -7.79
CA ALA A 439 17.19 -15.99 -7.92
C ALA A 439 16.56 -17.05 -7.02
N ASN A 440 16.41 -18.26 -7.53
CA ASN A 440 16.08 -19.41 -6.69
C ASN A 440 17.28 -19.81 -5.79
N TYR A 441 17.12 -20.84 -4.96
CA TYR A 441 18.19 -21.29 -4.05
C TYR A 441 19.45 -21.81 -4.75
N LYS A 442 19.36 -22.14 -6.04
CA LYS A 442 20.50 -22.54 -6.90
C LYS A 442 21.16 -21.36 -7.61
N GLY A 443 20.59 -20.15 -7.51
CA GLY A 443 21.05 -18.97 -8.22
C GLY A 443 20.49 -18.81 -9.64
N GLU A 444 19.58 -19.71 -10.07
CA GLU A 444 18.95 -19.62 -11.39
C GLU A 444 17.87 -18.52 -11.42
N LEU A 445 17.68 -17.90 -12.58
CA LEU A 445 16.68 -16.86 -12.76
C LEU A 445 15.27 -17.37 -12.47
N GLN A 446 14.58 -16.62 -11.64
CA GLN A 446 13.19 -16.84 -11.27
C GLN A 446 12.43 -15.51 -11.38
N LEU A 447 11.25 -15.54 -11.98
CA LEU A 447 10.36 -14.39 -12.12
C LEU A 447 9.20 -14.55 -11.16
N LYS A 448 9.04 -13.60 -10.24
CA LYS A 448 7.93 -13.59 -9.28
C LYS A 448 6.70 -12.97 -9.93
N VAL A 449 5.58 -13.67 -9.82
CA VAL A 449 4.23 -13.17 -10.14
C VAL A 449 3.55 -12.88 -8.81
N ASP A 450 3.59 -11.63 -8.42
CA ASP A 450 2.98 -11.07 -7.20
C ASP A 450 1.63 -10.37 -7.55
N PRO A 451 0.92 -9.72 -6.60
CA PRO A 451 -0.36 -9.07 -6.90
C PRO A 451 -0.32 -8.00 -8.00
N HIS A 452 0.86 -7.48 -8.33
CA HIS A 452 1.06 -6.43 -9.33
C HIS A 452 1.62 -6.96 -10.65
N ALA A 453 1.75 -8.26 -10.78
CA ALA A 453 2.20 -8.94 -11.99
C ALA A 453 1.10 -9.86 -12.54
N ILE A 454 1.00 -9.95 -13.85
CA ILE A 454 0.03 -10.82 -14.51
C ILE A 454 0.70 -11.61 -15.65
N VAL A 455 0.22 -12.82 -15.87
CA VAL A 455 0.56 -13.66 -17.01
C VAL A 455 -0.68 -13.82 -17.86
N ILE A 456 -0.62 -13.42 -19.11
CA ILE A 456 -1.71 -13.50 -20.09
C ILE A 456 -1.23 -14.18 -21.37
N TYR A 457 -2.13 -14.69 -22.18
CA TYR A 457 -1.77 -15.17 -23.51
C TYR A 457 -1.34 -14.02 -24.41
N ALA A 458 -0.23 -14.18 -25.11
CA ALA A 458 0.27 -13.21 -26.07
C ALA A 458 -0.27 -13.50 -27.48
N GLY A 459 -0.62 -12.45 -28.22
CA GLY A 459 -0.97 -12.56 -29.64
C GLY A 459 0.24 -12.95 -30.51
N GLU A 460 -0.04 -13.49 -31.72
CA GLU A 460 1.02 -13.90 -32.67
C GLU A 460 1.90 -12.70 -33.10
N ASP A 461 1.29 -11.56 -33.33
CA ASP A 461 1.96 -10.32 -33.78
C ASP A 461 2.43 -9.44 -32.62
N GLU A 462 2.25 -9.88 -31.37
CA GLU A 462 2.61 -9.09 -30.21
C GLU A 462 4.11 -9.14 -29.98
N HIS A 463 4.73 -7.98 -29.74
CA HIS A 463 6.17 -7.85 -29.56
C HIS A 463 6.49 -6.97 -28.34
N VAL A 464 7.51 -7.37 -27.59
CA VAL A 464 8.12 -6.61 -26.48
C VAL A 464 9.62 -6.62 -26.69
N GLU A 465 10.27 -5.47 -26.55
CA GLU A 465 11.72 -5.36 -26.77
C GLU A 465 12.55 -6.10 -25.71
N THR A 466 12.01 -6.22 -24.48
CA THR A 466 12.70 -6.87 -23.35
C THR A 466 12.78 -8.38 -23.56
N THR A 467 13.95 -8.92 -23.33
CA THR A 467 14.26 -10.35 -23.44
C THR A 467 14.68 -10.95 -22.10
N LEU A 468 14.70 -12.28 -21.97
CA LEU A 468 15.20 -12.96 -20.77
C LEU A 468 16.67 -12.64 -20.45
N LEU A 469 17.45 -12.17 -21.42
CA LEU A 469 18.85 -11.74 -21.22
C LEU A 469 18.96 -10.41 -20.47
N ASP A 470 17.93 -9.58 -20.52
CA ASP A 470 17.89 -8.29 -19.83
C ASP A 470 17.62 -8.46 -18.33
N PHE A 471 17.10 -9.62 -17.92
CA PHE A 471 16.78 -9.91 -16.54
C PHE A 471 18.00 -10.32 -15.73
N ARG A 472 18.21 -9.66 -14.60
CA ARG A 472 19.28 -9.98 -13.65
C ARG A 472 18.69 -10.50 -12.35
N ALA A 473 19.12 -11.69 -11.95
CA ALA A 473 18.71 -12.29 -10.68
C ALA A 473 19.39 -11.65 -9.46
N ARG A 474 20.48 -10.93 -9.68
CA ARG A 474 21.30 -10.31 -8.63
C ARG A 474 21.80 -8.94 -9.08
N TRP A 475 21.83 -8.03 -8.11
CA TRP A 475 22.21 -6.64 -8.33
C TRP A 475 23.26 -6.20 -7.30
N ASN A 476 24.12 -5.28 -7.70
CA ASN A 476 25.07 -4.66 -6.81
C ASN A 476 24.88 -3.16 -6.89
N VAL A 477 24.79 -2.54 -5.73
CA VAL A 477 24.58 -1.09 -5.61
C VAL A 477 25.61 -0.50 -4.66
N THR A 478 25.85 0.78 -4.81
CA THR A 478 26.58 1.58 -3.84
C THR A 478 25.76 2.80 -3.47
N GLY A 479 25.99 3.32 -2.28
CA GLY A 479 25.32 4.54 -1.86
C GLY A 479 25.81 4.99 -0.50
N ARG A 480 25.60 6.26 -0.18
CA ARG A 480 25.80 6.76 1.17
C ARG A 480 24.67 6.34 2.08
N LEU A 481 25.01 5.97 3.30
CA LEU A 481 24.06 5.59 4.33
C LEU A 481 23.30 6.82 4.84
N VAL A 482 21.99 6.85 4.61
CA VAL A 482 21.10 7.92 5.07
C VAL A 482 20.62 7.64 6.49
N TYR A 483 20.13 6.42 6.75
CA TYR A 483 19.75 5.94 8.08
C TYR A 483 19.72 4.41 8.13
N ARG A 484 19.76 3.87 9.36
CA ARG A 484 19.55 2.44 9.63
C ARG A 484 18.23 2.25 10.36
N PHE A 485 17.65 1.08 10.21
CA PHE A 485 16.45 0.71 10.97
C PHE A 485 16.43 -0.78 11.32
N GLU A 486 15.79 -1.08 12.43
CA GLU A 486 15.52 -2.45 12.86
C GLU A 486 14.02 -2.61 13.12
N LYS A 487 13.49 -3.76 12.73
CA LYS A 487 12.11 -4.15 13.00
C LYS A 487 12.11 -5.51 13.67
N LYS A 488 11.39 -5.62 14.79
CA LYS A 488 11.23 -6.86 15.55
C LYS A 488 9.76 -7.11 15.80
N GLY A 489 9.36 -8.37 15.81
CA GLY A 489 7.99 -8.74 16.09
C GLY A 489 7.85 -10.22 16.37
N VAL A 490 6.63 -10.64 16.65
CA VAL A 490 6.27 -12.04 16.80
C VAL A 490 5.33 -12.40 15.65
N GLY A 491 5.69 -13.42 14.89
CA GLY A 491 4.84 -13.92 13.81
C GLY A 491 3.62 -14.65 14.36
N ARG A 492 2.63 -14.89 13.52
CA ARG A 492 1.39 -15.63 13.88
C ARG A 492 1.64 -17.03 14.45
N ASN A 493 2.74 -17.64 14.06
CA ASN A 493 3.19 -18.94 14.58
C ASN A 493 3.91 -18.84 15.95
N GLY A 494 3.85 -17.69 16.63
CA GLY A 494 4.51 -17.42 17.91
C GLY A 494 6.03 -17.26 17.82
N LYS A 495 6.62 -17.34 16.61
CA LYS A 495 8.08 -17.18 16.46
C LYS A 495 8.44 -15.70 16.35
N SER A 496 9.43 -15.28 17.14
CA SER A 496 10.00 -13.94 17.00
C SER A 496 10.73 -13.81 15.67
N TRP A 497 10.62 -12.64 15.07
CA TRP A 497 11.36 -12.27 13.87
C TRP A 497 12.11 -10.96 14.09
N HIS A 498 13.24 -10.81 13.40
CA HIS A 498 14.07 -9.62 13.45
C HIS A 498 14.60 -9.31 12.06
N ARG A 499 14.28 -8.13 11.55
CA ARG A 499 14.78 -7.58 10.28
C ARG A 499 15.63 -6.35 10.56
N LYS A 500 16.68 -6.18 9.77
CA LYS A 500 17.54 -5.00 9.74
C LYS A 500 17.47 -4.38 8.35
N GLY A 501 17.73 -3.08 8.24
CA GLY A 501 17.80 -2.40 6.97
C GLY A 501 18.54 -1.08 7.01
N MET A 502 18.88 -0.62 5.81
CA MET A 502 19.56 0.65 5.54
C MET A 502 18.84 1.38 4.41
N MET A 503 18.82 2.71 4.47
CA MET A 503 18.52 3.55 3.32
C MET A 503 19.85 3.99 2.72
N LEU A 504 20.06 3.65 1.46
CA LEU A 504 21.23 4.06 0.67
C LEU A 504 20.83 5.08 -0.40
N MET A 505 21.70 6.04 -0.66
CA MET A 505 21.54 7.04 -1.71
C MET A 505 22.80 7.15 -2.55
N ASP A 506 22.64 7.07 -3.86
CA ASP A 506 23.67 7.40 -4.86
C ASP A 506 23.33 8.71 -5.59
N ALA A 507 24.12 9.07 -6.59
CA ALA A 507 23.89 10.27 -7.40
C ALA A 507 22.56 10.26 -8.18
N HIS A 508 21.89 9.11 -8.28
CA HIS A 508 20.75 8.90 -9.15
C HIS A 508 19.47 8.55 -8.41
N GLY A 509 19.53 8.27 -7.10
CA GLY A 509 18.36 7.94 -6.33
C GLY A 509 18.65 7.34 -4.97
N SER A 510 17.60 6.84 -4.33
CA SER A 510 17.70 6.18 -3.03
C SER A 510 16.90 4.89 -3.00
N MET A 511 17.35 3.92 -2.20
CA MET A 511 16.63 2.67 -1.99
C MET A 511 16.82 2.11 -0.60
N LYS A 512 15.82 1.39 -0.12
CA LYS A 512 15.94 0.56 1.09
C LYS A 512 16.60 -0.76 0.74
N VAL A 513 17.61 -1.13 1.54
CA VAL A 513 18.19 -2.46 1.54
C VAL A 513 17.83 -3.12 2.85
N GLU A 514 17.11 -4.24 2.83
CA GLU A 514 16.63 -4.89 4.05
C GLU A 514 16.77 -6.42 3.98
N GLY A 515 16.78 -7.07 5.14
CA GLY A 515 16.88 -8.54 5.23
C GLY A 515 16.71 -9.04 6.66
N TRP A 516 16.75 -10.36 6.82
CA TRP A 516 16.76 -10.95 8.16
C TRP A 516 18.04 -10.55 8.92
N ALA A 517 17.93 -10.25 10.21
CA ALA A 517 19.08 -9.83 11.00
C ALA A 517 20.26 -10.82 10.95
N ALA A 518 19.99 -12.11 10.79
CA ALA A 518 20.98 -13.16 10.67
C ALA A 518 21.77 -13.14 9.33
N ASP A 519 21.24 -12.50 8.29
CA ASP A 519 21.88 -12.41 6.98
C ASP A 519 22.81 -11.19 6.87
N TRP A 520 22.75 -10.28 7.83
CA TRP A 520 23.64 -9.12 7.90
C TRP A 520 24.95 -9.49 8.59
N GLY A 521 26.05 -9.13 8.00
CA GLY A 521 27.38 -9.25 8.61
C GLY A 521 27.66 -8.15 9.64
N ALA A 522 28.83 -8.20 10.26
CA ALA A 522 29.28 -7.21 11.25
C ALA A 522 29.30 -5.76 10.69
N GLN A 523 29.38 -5.59 9.38
CA GLN A 523 29.40 -4.27 8.72
C GLN A 523 28.14 -3.45 9.00
N TYR A 524 26.99 -4.10 9.22
CA TYR A 524 25.76 -3.38 9.57
C TYR A 524 25.91 -2.60 10.89
N ASP A 525 26.42 -3.25 11.91
CA ASP A 525 26.54 -2.64 13.23
C ASP A 525 27.66 -1.58 13.30
N LEU A 526 28.66 -1.69 12.40
CA LEU A 526 29.78 -0.77 12.25
C LEU A 526 29.49 0.42 11.34
N ALA A 527 28.45 0.34 10.51
CA ALA A 527 28.12 1.40 9.56
C ALA A 527 27.49 2.60 10.29
N GLU A 528 27.84 3.78 9.86
CA GLU A 528 27.36 5.03 10.41
C GLU A 528 26.78 5.91 9.31
N VAL A 529 25.84 6.79 9.69
CA VAL A 529 25.21 7.73 8.74
C VAL A 529 26.30 8.54 8.03
N GLY A 530 26.21 8.61 6.71
CA GLY A 530 27.22 9.24 5.86
C GLY A 530 28.29 8.31 5.29
N ASP A 531 28.51 7.11 5.85
CA ASP A 531 29.45 6.12 5.28
C ASP A 531 29.00 5.69 3.88
N THR A 532 29.94 5.44 2.99
CA THR A 532 29.66 4.82 1.68
C THR A 532 29.62 3.30 1.82
N ILE A 533 28.51 2.72 1.44
CA ILE A 533 28.21 1.29 1.56
C ILE A 533 28.09 0.69 0.17
N VAL A 534 28.71 -0.46 -0.03
CA VAL A 534 28.44 -1.36 -1.15
C VAL A 534 27.60 -2.52 -0.66
N ALA A 535 26.47 -2.76 -1.31
CA ALA A 535 25.63 -3.91 -1.11
C ALA A 535 25.59 -4.74 -2.40
N ALA A 536 26.22 -5.92 -2.36
CA ALA A 536 26.39 -6.78 -3.53
C ALA A 536 25.56 -8.07 -3.43
N ASN A 537 25.21 -8.63 -4.57
CA ASN A 537 24.37 -9.84 -4.71
C ASN A 537 22.97 -9.69 -4.09
N LEU A 538 22.37 -8.51 -4.19
CA LEU A 538 21.00 -8.27 -3.78
C LEU A 538 20.01 -8.94 -4.74
N SER A 539 18.94 -9.50 -4.24
CA SER A 539 17.72 -9.66 -5.03
C SER A 539 16.87 -8.39 -4.88
N LEU A 540 16.15 -8.02 -5.94
CA LEU A 540 15.19 -6.92 -5.85
C LEU A 540 13.84 -7.44 -5.38
N ASP A 541 13.15 -6.58 -4.69
CA ASP A 541 11.73 -6.70 -4.39
C ASP A 541 11.09 -5.35 -4.70
N ALA A 542 9.86 -5.37 -5.15
CA ALA A 542 9.14 -4.17 -5.49
C ALA A 542 7.73 -4.23 -4.91
N TRP A 543 7.40 -3.23 -4.13
CA TRP A 543 6.03 -2.98 -3.74
C TRP A 543 5.61 -1.69 -4.44
N ALA A 544 4.63 -1.80 -5.33
CA ALA A 544 4.25 -0.68 -6.17
C ALA A 544 5.48 -0.10 -6.92
N ILE A 545 5.72 1.19 -6.75
CA ILE A 545 6.87 1.90 -7.33
C ILE A 545 8.14 1.81 -6.47
N ASP A 546 8.03 1.33 -5.22
CA ASP A 546 9.16 1.26 -4.30
C ASP A 546 10.06 0.07 -4.64
N VAL A 547 11.30 0.36 -4.99
CA VAL A 547 12.35 -0.66 -5.17
C VAL A 547 13.05 -0.92 -3.86
N LYS A 548 13.20 -2.20 -3.50
CA LYS A 548 13.94 -2.63 -2.32
C LYS A 548 14.97 -3.67 -2.67
N GLY A 549 16.18 -3.52 -2.14
CA GLY A 549 17.19 -4.55 -2.16
C GLY A 549 16.97 -5.52 -1.00
N GLN A 550 16.92 -6.82 -1.30
CA GLN A 550 16.80 -7.86 -0.29
C GLN A 550 18.18 -8.49 -0.01
N ILE A 551 18.63 -8.34 1.23
CA ILE A 551 19.80 -9.04 1.76
C ILE A 551 19.41 -10.50 2.04
N ASN A 552 20.29 -11.39 1.63
CA ASN A 552 20.21 -12.81 1.89
C ASN A 552 21.61 -13.35 2.23
N ARG A 553 21.72 -14.61 2.62
CA ARG A 553 22.99 -15.26 3.01
C ARG A 553 24.14 -15.16 2.00
N ASN A 554 23.86 -14.87 0.72
CA ASN A 554 24.85 -14.71 -0.34
C ASN A 554 25.18 -13.25 -0.63
N SER A 555 24.46 -12.32 -0.02
CA SER A 555 24.72 -10.89 -0.17
C SER A 555 25.95 -10.48 0.63
N LYS A 556 26.59 -9.44 0.17
CA LYS A 556 27.75 -8.84 0.87
C LYS A 556 27.47 -7.37 1.08
N VAL A 557 27.65 -6.92 2.31
CA VAL A 557 27.58 -5.51 2.68
C VAL A 557 28.95 -5.08 3.18
N GLN A 558 29.49 -4.02 2.62
CA GLN A 558 30.84 -3.53 2.95
C GLN A 558 30.86 -2.01 3.02
N ILE A 559 31.45 -1.49 4.09
CA ILE A 559 31.81 -0.07 4.18
C ILE A 559 33.04 0.13 3.31
N THR A 560 32.97 0.99 2.32
CA THR A 560 34.06 1.28 1.38
C THR A 560 34.72 2.61 1.66
N GLU A 561 34.01 3.54 2.25
CA GLU A 561 34.51 4.85 2.66
C GLU A 561 33.84 5.26 3.97
N ARG A 562 34.63 5.83 4.88
CA ARG A 562 34.14 6.37 6.14
C ARG A 562 33.98 7.89 6.03
N VAL A 563 32.94 8.39 6.65
CA VAL A 563 32.78 9.83 6.84
C VAL A 563 33.93 10.35 7.74
N GLU A 564 34.64 11.39 7.32
CA GLU A 564 35.58 12.10 8.16
C GLU A 564 34.78 12.85 9.24
N ARG A 565 35.05 12.53 10.48
CA ARG A 565 34.47 13.25 11.61
C ARG A 565 35.42 14.34 12.06
N THR A 566 34.98 15.57 11.98
CA THR A 566 35.57 16.63 12.79
C THR A 566 35.04 16.45 14.21
N ASP A 567 35.90 15.96 15.11
CA ASP A 567 35.65 15.90 16.57
C ASP A 567 35.26 17.27 17.14
#